data_9ddbd259c238766208098fe4a5c4169d
#
_entry.id   9ddbd259c238766208098fe4a5c4169d
#
_cell.length_a   1.000
_cell.length_b   1.000
_cell.length_c   1.000
_cell.angle_alpha   90.00
_cell.angle_beta   90.00
_cell.angle_gamma   90.00
#
_symmetry.space_group_name_H-M   'P 1'
#
loop_
_entity.id
_entity.type
_entity.pdbx_description
1 polymer ?
#
loop_
_entity_poly.entity_id
_entity_poly.type
_entity_poly.pdbx_seq_one_letter_code
_entity_poly.pdbx_strand_id
1 'polypeptide(L)'
;MQAEATAKGVPLWTFVHTGQPRTAIPYSFGLLLALFCRLGLAKIDETEIADAITVMSNARTKLTASAGLAENPAKRIAGQLLNRNVLVMAAGELEVVARRWKTQINELAKAWACFEGLPEANHNTLAGLEFPEQLFEHTSVLFLRSKIDHPRNALRLDATQQAYLIAGSAVDAIWGQGNARLAQMWSLLQFGDYVAY
;
A
#
# COMPACT_ATOMS: atom_id res chain seq x y z
N MET A 1 15.32 -23.65 11.38
CA MET A 1 15.93 -22.29 11.37
C MET A 1 16.42 -21.85 12.74
N GLN A 2 15.60 -21.80 13.82
CA GLN A 2 16.09 -21.35 15.15
C GLN A 2 17.26 -22.20 15.67
N ALA A 3 17.10 -23.52 15.74
CA ALA A 3 18.17 -24.44 16.20
C ALA A 3 19.44 -24.32 15.35
N GLU A 4 19.31 -24.14 14.04
CA GLU A 4 20.43 -23.97 13.14
C GLU A 4 21.16 -22.62 13.34
N ALA A 5 20.42 -21.53 13.51
CA ALA A 5 21.00 -20.22 13.82
C ALA A 5 21.77 -20.27 15.17
N THR A 6 21.16 -20.88 16.18
CA THR A 6 21.81 -21.08 17.49
C THR A 6 23.09 -21.91 17.36
N ALA A 7 23.05 -23.03 16.62
CA ALA A 7 24.22 -23.87 16.41
C ALA A 7 25.37 -23.16 15.67
N LYS A 8 25.04 -22.22 14.80
CA LYS A 8 26.01 -21.43 14.03
C LYS A 8 26.40 -20.11 14.71
N GLY A 9 25.91 -19.81 15.92
CA GLY A 9 26.17 -18.56 16.62
C GLY A 9 25.65 -17.30 15.92
N VAL A 10 24.64 -17.45 15.03
CA VAL A 10 24.05 -16.33 14.32
C VAL A 10 23.06 -15.59 15.24
N PRO A 11 23.18 -14.25 15.38
CA PRO A 11 22.22 -13.47 16.15
C PRO A 11 20.80 -13.70 15.66
N LEU A 12 19.88 -13.95 16.58
CA LEU A 12 18.48 -14.28 16.25
C LEU A 12 17.53 -13.50 17.17
N TRP A 13 16.64 -12.75 16.56
CA TRP A 13 15.48 -12.16 17.21
C TRP A 13 14.24 -12.96 16.86
N THR A 14 13.52 -13.41 17.84
CA THR A 14 12.29 -14.18 17.67
C THR A 14 11.09 -13.40 18.16
N PHE A 15 9.95 -13.64 17.54
CA PHE A 15 8.65 -13.14 17.99
C PHE A 15 7.60 -14.25 17.86
N VAL A 16 6.60 -14.21 18.71
CA VAL A 16 5.47 -15.13 18.65
C VAL A 16 4.39 -14.49 17.78
N HIS A 17 3.95 -15.24 16.77
CA HIS A 17 2.86 -14.83 15.89
C HIS A 17 1.98 -16.04 15.58
N THR A 18 0.69 -15.94 15.91
CA THR A 18 -0.28 -17.02 15.74
C THR A 18 -1.18 -16.85 14.50
N GLY A 19 -1.04 -15.71 13.81
CA GLY A 19 -1.80 -15.38 12.60
C GLY A 19 -1.17 -15.91 11.31
N GLN A 20 -1.77 -15.56 10.21
CA GLN A 20 -1.21 -15.86 8.88
C GLN A 20 0.08 -15.06 8.65
N PRO A 21 1.07 -15.59 7.90
CA PRO A 21 2.34 -14.90 7.65
C PRO A 21 2.18 -13.46 7.14
N ARG A 22 1.18 -13.21 6.31
CA ARG A 22 0.88 -11.87 5.77
C ARG A 22 0.51 -10.83 6.83
N THR A 23 0.06 -11.25 8.02
CA THR A 23 -0.26 -10.37 9.14
C THR A 23 0.94 -10.12 10.07
N ALA A 24 2.09 -10.77 9.81
CA ALA A 24 3.32 -10.60 10.57
C ALA A 24 4.18 -9.41 10.08
N ILE A 25 3.77 -8.69 9.04
CA ILE A 25 4.55 -7.58 8.47
C ILE A 25 4.96 -6.52 9.50
N PRO A 26 4.13 -6.12 10.49
CA PRO A 26 4.54 -5.15 11.50
C PRO A 26 5.72 -5.64 12.35
N TYR A 27 5.78 -6.93 12.67
CA TYR A 27 6.90 -7.52 13.41
C TYR A 27 8.18 -7.50 12.57
N SER A 28 8.11 -7.97 11.33
CA SER A 28 9.26 -8.00 10.42
C SER A 28 9.80 -6.59 10.16
N PHE A 29 8.92 -5.65 9.87
CA PHE A 29 9.28 -4.25 9.65
C PHE A 29 9.88 -3.62 10.92
N GLY A 30 9.22 -3.77 12.07
CA GLY A 30 9.67 -3.18 13.34
C GLY A 30 11.04 -3.71 13.77
N LEU A 31 11.28 -5.01 13.64
CA LEU A 31 12.57 -5.62 13.97
C LEU A 31 13.69 -5.13 13.02
N LEU A 32 13.43 -5.05 11.72
CA LEU A 32 14.37 -4.51 10.75
C LEU A 32 14.66 -3.04 11.01
N LEU A 33 13.62 -2.23 11.25
CA LEU A 33 13.79 -0.83 11.59
C LEU A 33 14.64 -0.65 12.85
N ALA A 34 14.36 -1.41 13.91
CA ALA A 34 15.14 -1.38 15.15
C ALA A 34 16.60 -1.79 14.91
N LEU A 35 16.83 -2.79 14.06
CA LEU A 35 18.20 -3.21 13.68
C LEU A 35 18.94 -2.09 12.96
N PHE A 36 18.33 -1.49 11.93
CA PHE A 36 18.95 -0.42 11.15
C PHE A 36 19.23 0.82 12.00
N CYS A 37 18.32 1.18 12.90
CA CYS A 37 18.53 2.27 13.85
C CYS A 37 19.70 1.99 14.81
N ARG A 38 19.79 0.77 15.37
CA ARG A 38 20.88 0.38 16.27
C ARG A 38 22.24 0.33 15.57
N LEU A 39 22.26 0.01 14.31
CA LEU A 39 23.48 0.04 13.48
C LEU A 39 23.83 1.47 12.99
N GLY A 40 23.02 2.46 13.27
CA GLY A 40 23.21 3.83 12.77
C GLY A 40 22.97 4.01 11.27
N LEU A 41 22.33 3.00 10.63
CA LEU A 41 22.02 3.01 9.18
C LEU A 41 20.68 3.71 8.86
N ALA A 42 19.83 3.85 9.86
CA ALA A 42 18.58 4.61 9.77
C ALA A 42 18.42 5.47 11.03
N LYS A 43 17.69 6.56 10.87
CA LYS A 43 17.27 7.41 11.99
C LYS A 43 15.78 7.62 11.86
N ILE A 44 15.04 7.33 12.92
CA ILE A 44 13.61 7.60 13.03
C ILE A 44 13.34 8.25 14.37
N ASP A 45 12.45 9.22 14.39
CA ASP A 45 11.99 9.84 15.62
C ASP A 45 10.84 8.99 16.22
N GLU A 46 10.80 8.88 17.54
CA GLU A 46 9.72 8.20 18.24
C GLU A 46 8.34 8.82 17.94
N THR A 47 8.31 10.12 17.68
CA THR A 47 7.10 10.85 17.26
C THR A 47 6.56 10.37 15.92
N GLU A 48 7.41 9.96 14.98
CA GLU A 48 6.98 9.39 13.69
C GLU A 48 6.31 8.02 13.88
N ILE A 49 6.84 7.21 14.79
CA ILE A 49 6.25 5.91 15.12
C ILE A 49 4.89 6.12 15.83
N ALA A 50 4.86 7.06 16.78
CA ALA A 50 3.63 7.40 17.51
C ALA A 50 2.52 7.95 16.59
N ASP A 51 2.88 8.79 15.60
CA ASP A 51 1.95 9.30 14.59
C ASP A 51 1.36 8.15 13.77
N ALA A 52 2.20 7.23 13.28
CA ALA A 52 1.74 6.05 12.53
C ALA A 52 0.78 5.17 13.34
N ILE A 53 1.11 4.88 14.60
CA ILE A 53 0.26 4.08 15.49
C ILE A 53 -1.08 4.79 15.74
N THR A 54 -1.04 6.09 15.99
CA THR A 54 -2.24 6.91 16.25
C THR A 54 -3.18 6.91 15.06
N VAL A 55 -2.65 7.17 13.86
CA VAL A 55 -3.45 7.20 12.63
C VAL A 55 -4.09 5.85 12.35
N MET A 56 -3.32 4.76 12.45
CA MET A 56 -3.85 3.41 12.22
C MET A 56 -4.90 3.01 13.28
N SER A 57 -4.69 3.38 14.54
CA SER A 57 -5.64 3.10 15.62
C SER A 57 -6.96 3.83 15.41
N ASN A 58 -6.90 5.11 15.01
CA ASN A 58 -8.08 5.91 14.71
C ASN A 58 -8.85 5.38 13.48
N ALA A 59 -8.13 5.00 12.42
CA ALA A 59 -8.75 4.45 11.22
C ALA A 59 -9.47 3.12 11.50
N ARG A 60 -8.92 2.27 12.36
CA ARG A 60 -9.46 0.95 12.70
C ARG A 60 -10.93 0.99 13.13
N THR A 61 -11.36 2.04 13.82
CA THR A 61 -12.74 2.15 14.30
C THR A 61 -13.76 2.16 13.17
N LYS A 62 -13.40 2.73 12.02
CA LYS A 62 -14.25 2.83 10.82
C LYS A 62 -14.06 1.67 9.85
N LEU A 63 -12.95 0.93 9.99
CA LEU A 63 -12.58 -0.14 9.04
C LEU A 63 -13.01 -1.53 9.51
N THR A 64 -13.66 -1.66 10.66
CA THR A 64 -14.10 -2.96 11.20
C THR A 64 -15.14 -3.64 10.30
N ALA A 65 -15.20 -4.97 10.36
CA ALA A 65 -16.20 -5.75 9.63
C ALA A 65 -17.65 -5.36 9.99
N SER A 66 -17.88 -4.93 11.24
CA SER A 66 -19.19 -4.49 11.74
C SER A 66 -19.62 -3.09 11.27
N ALA A 67 -18.68 -2.24 10.81
CA ALA A 67 -19.03 -0.92 10.28
C ALA A 67 -19.83 -1.05 8.98
N GLY A 68 -20.90 -0.27 8.85
CA GLY A 68 -21.76 -0.28 7.67
C GLY A 68 -21.07 0.19 6.40
N LEU A 69 -21.62 -0.15 5.23
CA LEU A 69 -21.05 0.24 3.94
C LEU A 69 -20.89 1.77 3.80
N ALA A 70 -21.86 2.54 4.29
CA ALA A 70 -21.84 4.00 4.23
C ALA A 70 -20.69 4.61 5.06
N GLU A 71 -20.32 3.96 6.17
CA GLU A 71 -19.35 4.45 7.13
C GLU A 71 -17.93 3.90 6.87
N ASN A 72 -17.84 2.74 6.20
CA ASN A 72 -16.58 2.05 5.97
C ASN A 72 -16.03 2.36 4.57
N PRO A 73 -15.01 3.24 4.46
CA PRO A 73 -14.46 3.61 3.17
C PRO A 73 -13.76 2.45 2.45
N ALA A 74 -13.21 1.46 3.17
CA ALA A 74 -12.59 0.31 2.55
C ALA A 74 -13.63 -0.58 1.85
N LYS A 75 -14.79 -0.80 2.47
CA LYS A 75 -15.90 -1.52 1.82
C LYS A 75 -16.42 -0.80 0.56
N ARG A 76 -16.45 0.54 0.57
CA ARG A 76 -16.85 1.31 -0.62
C ARG A 76 -15.87 1.12 -1.76
N ILE A 77 -14.56 1.26 -1.49
CA ILE A 77 -13.53 1.01 -2.51
C ILE A 77 -13.60 -0.45 -2.99
N ALA A 78 -13.67 -1.43 -2.09
CA ALA A 78 -13.81 -2.83 -2.46
C ALA A 78 -15.00 -3.07 -3.39
N GLY A 79 -16.16 -2.44 -3.12
CA GLY A 79 -17.34 -2.53 -3.98
C GLY A 79 -17.12 -1.97 -5.39
N GLN A 80 -16.31 -0.91 -5.53
CA GLN A 80 -15.96 -0.33 -6.83
C GLN A 80 -15.00 -1.21 -7.65
N LEU A 81 -14.24 -2.09 -6.96
CA LEU A 81 -13.26 -2.98 -7.61
C LEU A 81 -13.88 -4.30 -8.10
N LEU A 82 -15.12 -4.59 -7.73
CA LEU A 82 -15.77 -5.86 -8.12
C LEU A 82 -15.85 -5.98 -9.65
N ASN A 83 -15.45 -7.16 -10.16
CA ASN A 83 -15.43 -7.49 -11.58
C ASN A 83 -14.56 -6.58 -12.45
N ARG A 84 -13.52 -5.97 -11.87
CA ARG A 84 -12.57 -5.13 -12.58
C ARG A 84 -11.14 -5.64 -12.43
N ASN A 85 -10.32 -5.36 -13.44
CA ASN A 85 -8.88 -5.43 -13.29
C ASN A 85 -8.43 -4.29 -12.36
N VAL A 86 -7.59 -4.59 -11.39
CA VAL A 86 -7.12 -3.58 -10.44
C VAL A 86 -5.66 -3.24 -10.73
N LEU A 87 -5.40 -1.97 -11.00
CA LEU A 87 -4.06 -1.43 -11.12
C LEU A 87 -3.81 -0.44 -9.97
N VAL A 88 -2.78 -0.69 -9.16
CA VAL A 88 -2.39 0.21 -8.07
C VAL A 88 -1.15 0.97 -8.48
N MET A 89 -1.23 2.29 -8.52
CA MET A 89 -0.14 3.16 -8.92
C MET A 89 0.35 4.02 -7.77
N ALA A 90 1.64 4.20 -7.71
CA ALA A 90 2.29 5.05 -6.72
C ALA A 90 3.60 5.62 -7.26
N ALA A 91 4.21 6.53 -6.50
CA ALA A 91 5.53 7.06 -6.78
C ALA A 91 6.41 7.02 -5.54
N GLY A 92 7.73 6.88 -5.75
CA GLY A 92 8.71 6.93 -4.69
C GLY A 92 8.46 5.90 -3.60
N GLU A 93 8.39 6.33 -2.37
CA GLU A 93 8.27 5.44 -1.21
C GLU A 93 6.95 4.67 -1.15
N LEU A 94 5.90 5.17 -1.79
CA LEU A 94 4.62 4.48 -1.85
C LEU A 94 4.57 3.32 -2.84
N GLU A 95 5.58 3.14 -3.69
CA GLU A 95 5.64 2.00 -4.61
C GLU A 95 5.65 0.65 -3.87
N VAL A 96 6.37 0.56 -2.74
CA VAL A 96 6.36 -0.66 -1.92
C VAL A 96 4.99 -0.92 -1.29
N VAL A 97 4.23 0.15 -1.01
CA VAL A 97 2.86 0.05 -0.50
C VAL A 97 1.92 -0.40 -1.62
N ALA A 98 2.05 0.14 -2.83
CA ALA A 98 1.28 -0.29 -4.01
C ALA A 98 1.52 -1.78 -4.32
N ARG A 99 2.78 -2.23 -4.25
CA ARG A 99 3.13 -3.64 -4.38
C ARG A 99 2.44 -4.49 -3.29
N ARG A 100 2.37 -4.00 -2.06
CA ARG A 100 1.65 -4.67 -0.96
C ARG A 100 0.16 -4.78 -1.26
N TRP A 101 -0.49 -3.71 -1.72
CA TRP A 101 -1.89 -3.72 -2.12
C TRP A 101 -2.17 -4.81 -3.16
N LYS A 102 -1.36 -4.84 -4.23
CA LYS A 102 -1.46 -5.88 -5.25
C LYS A 102 -1.43 -7.29 -4.64
N THR A 103 -0.47 -7.57 -3.76
CA THR A 103 -0.34 -8.90 -3.17
C THR A 103 -1.52 -9.25 -2.27
N GLN A 104 -2.03 -8.30 -1.50
CA GLN A 104 -3.18 -8.51 -0.63
C GLN A 104 -4.47 -8.74 -1.42
N ILE A 105 -4.71 -7.97 -2.48
CA ILE A 105 -5.85 -8.20 -3.37
C ILE A 105 -5.78 -9.61 -3.99
N ASN A 106 -4.61 -10.03 -4.46
CA ASN A 106 -4.44 -11.38 -5.01
C ASN A 106 -4.64 -12.48 -3.94
N GLU A 107 -4.09 -12.29 -2.73
CA GLU A 107 -4.10 -13.33 -1.69
C GLU A 107 -5.40 -13.39 -0.89
N LEU A 108 -6.02 -12.27 -0.57
CA LEU A 108 -7.24 -12.19 0.26
C LEU A 108 -8.51 -12.17 -0.60
N ALA A 109 -8.64 -11.18 -1.46
CA ALA A 109 -9.81 -11.03 -2.32
C ALA A 109 -9.89 -12.07 -3.45
N LYS A 110 -8.78 -12.80 -3.74
CA LYS A 110 -8.68 -13.75 -4.87
C LYS A 110 -8.95 -13.10 -6.23
N ALA A 111 -8.71 -11.79 -6.31
CA ALA A 111 -8.91 -10.99 -7.51
C ALA A 111 -7.59 -10.67 -8.19
N TRP A 112 -7.63 -10.46 -9.50
CA TRP A 112 -6.44 -10.04 -10.24
C TRP A 112 -6.11 -8.58 -9.95
N ALA A 113 -4.84 -8.33 -9.62
CA ALA A 113 -4.32 -6.97 -9.45
C ALA A 113 -2.88 -6.88 -9.93
N CYS A 114 -2.52 -5.71 -10.45
CA CYS A 114 -1.16 -5.30 -10.79
C CYS A 114 -0.77 -4.06 -9.98
N PHE A 115 0.51 -3.69 -9.98
CA PHE A 115 0.98 -2.40 -9.49
C PHE A 115 2.02 -1.83 -10.45
N GLU A 116 2.12 -0.50 -10.47
CA GLU A 116 3.11 0.23 -11.28
C GLU A 116 3.67 1.40 -10.48
N GLY A 117 4.96 1.67 -10.69
CA GLY A 117 5.69 2.78 -10.08
C GLY A 117 6.01 3.89 -11.05
N LEU A 118 5.83 5.14 -10.62
CA LEU A 118 6.27 6.30 -11.38
C LEU A 118 7.67 6.75 -10.90
N PRO A 119 8.54 7.19 -11.83
CA PRO A 119 8.23 7.63 -13.19
C PRO A 119 8.26 6.53 -14.26
N GLU A 120 8.67 5.31 -13.95
CA GLU A 120 8.88 4.25 -14.95
C GLU A 120 7.60 3.93 -15.75
N ALA A 121 6.45 3.86 -15.09
CA ALA A 121 5.17 3.63 -15.74
C ALA A 121 4.81 4.71 -16.80
N ASN A 122 5.33 5.94 -16.68
CA ASN A 122 5.13 6.97 -17.69
C ASN A 122 5.95 6.73 -18.96
N HIS A 123 7.01 5.93 -18.86
CA HIS A 123 7.86 5.60 -20.02
C HIS A 123 7.26 4.47 -20.85
N ASN A 124 6.65 3.48 -20.22
CA ASN A 124 6.20 2.24 -20.86
C ASN A 124 4.69 2.00 -20.71
N THR A 125 4.17 1.82 -19.50
CA THR A 125 2.78 1.43 -19.27
C THR A 125 1.79 2.46 -19.80
N LEU A 126 2.10 3.76 -19.69
CA LEU A 126 1.26 4.84 -20.19
C LEU A 126 1.15 4.81 -21.72
N ALA A 127 2.21 4.41 -22.42
CA ALA A 127 2.18 4.26 -23.89
C ALA A 127 1.27 3.11 -24.34
N GLY A 128 0.98 2.15 -23.46
CA GLY A 128 0.11 1.00 -23.72
C GLY A 128 -1.38 1.30 -23.55
N LEU A 129 -1.81 2.53 -23.28
CA LEU A 129 -3.22 2.87 -23.05
C LEU A 129 -4.08 2.90 -24.33
N GLU A 130 -3.51 2.59 -25.48
CA GLU A 130 -4.24 2.56 -26.75
C GLU A 130 -4.95 1.22 -27.00
N PHE A 131 -4.32 0.09 -26.63
CA PHE A 131 -4.85 -1.25 -26.95
C PHE A 131 -4.58 -2.28 -25.85
N PRO A 132 -5.54 -3.22 -25.64
CA PRO A 132 -6.90 -3.24 -26.18
C PRO A 132 -7.84 -2.29 -25.43
N GLU A 133 -8.64 -1.51 -26.13
CA GLU A 133 -9.58 -0.52 -25.52
C GLU A 133 -10.47 -1.12 -24.42
N GLN A 134 -11.02 -2.31 -24.67
CA GLN A 134 -11.90 -3.01 -23.74
C GLN A 134 -11.26 -3.31 -22.38
N LEU A 135 -9.92 -3.41 -22.33
CA LEU A 135 -9.20 -3.61 -21.07
C LEU A 135 -9.41 -2.42 -20.12
N PHE A 136 -9.36 -1.21 -20.65
CA PHE A 136 -9.40 0.01 -19.85
C PHE A 136 -10.80 0.30 -19.30
N GLU A 137 -11.85 -0.02 -20.04
CA GLU A 137 -13.25 0.08 -19.57
C GLU A 137 -13.52 -0.82 -18.35
N HIS A 138 -12.82 -1.95 -18.26
CA HIS A 138 -12.92 -2.91 -17.17
C HIS A 138 -11.78 -2.80 -16.13
N THR A 139 -11.00 -1.72 -16.17
CA THR A 139 -9.90 -1.47 -15.23
C THR A 139 -10.27 -0.38 -14.22
N SER A 140 -9.93 -0.63 -12.96
CA SER A 140 -9.91 0.38 -11.92
C SER A 140 -8.47 0.69 -11.54
N VAL A 141 -8.11 1.96 -11.63
CA VAL A 141 -6.76 2.43 -11.28
C VAL A 141 -6.83 3.19 -9.96
N LEU A 142 -6.09 2.72 -8.97
CA LEU A 142 -6.00 3.31 -7.65
C LEU A 142 -4.65 4.02 -7.51
N PHE A 143 -4.67 5.33 -7.35
CA PHE A 143 -3.48 6.13 -7.11
C PHE A 143 -3.26 6.30 -5.62
N LEU A 144 -2.17 5.75 -5.09
CA LEU A 144 -1.74 6.01 -3.72
C LEU A 144 -0.99 7.33 -3.68
N ARG A 145 -1.46 8.26 -2.85
CA ARG A 145 -0.97 9.62 -2.77
C ARG A 145 -0.48 9.95 -1.36
N SER A 146 0.52 10.79 -1.29
CA SER A 146 1.04 11.32 -0.04
C SER A 146 1.15 12.83 -0.08
N LYS A 147 0.95 13.49 1.08
CA LYS A 147 1.18 14.93 1.23
C LYS A 147 2.67 15.31 1.14
N ILE A 148 3.53 14.32 1.29
CA ILE A 148 5.00 14.47 1.23
C ILE A 148 5.59 13.94 -0.08
N ASP A 149 4.77 13.65 -1.08
CA ASP A 149 5.27 13.30 -2.41
C ASP A 149 6.19 14.40 -2.94
N HIS A 150 7.27 13.98 -3.60
CA HIS A 150 8.09 14.94 -4.31
C HIS A 150 7.22 15.70 -5.34
N PRO A 151 7.31 17.03 -5.46
CA PRO A 151 6.41 17.83 -6.30
C PRO A 151 6.31 17.35 -7.75
N ARG A 152 7.42 16.87 -8.34
CA ARG A 152 7.42 16.30 -9.68
C ARG A 152 6.66 14.98 -9.76
N ASN A 153 6.70 14.15 -8.70
CA ASN A 153 5.94 12.92 -8.65
C ASN A 153 4.45 13.21 -8.47
N ALA A 154 4.09 14.19 -7.64
CA ALA A 154 2.71 14.64 -7.51
C ALA A 154 2.14 15.07 -8.86
N LEU A 155 2.87 15.89 -9.61
CA LEU A 155 2.46 16.34 -10.96
C LEU A 155 2.34 15.15 -11.95
N ARG A 156 3.28 14.19 -11.91
CA ARG A 156 3.19 12.98 -12.74
C ARG A 156 1.97 12.15 -12.40
N LEU A 157 1.69 11.95 -11.11
CA LEU A 157 0.50 11.22 -10.67
C LEU A 157 -0.78 11.88 -11.19
N ASP A 158 -0.89 13.22 -11.11
CA ASP A 158 -2.03 13.96 -11.63
C ASP A 158 -2.19 13.79 -13.15
N ALA A 159 -1.12 13.95 -13.91
CA ALA A 159 -1.14 13.79 -15.36
C ALA A 159 -1.48 12.35 -15.80
N THR A 160 -0.91 11.36 -15.08
CA THR A 160 -1.17 9.94 -15.35
C THR A 160 -2.62 9.58 -15.01
N GLN A 161 -3.17 10.11 -13.92
CA GLN A 161 -4.56 9.96 -13.56
C GLN A 161 -5.50 10.44 -14.66
N GLN A 162 -5.21 11.61 -15.22
CA GLN A 162 -5.98 12.16 -16.34
C GLN A 162 -5.91 11.27 -17.59
N ALA A 163 -4.73 10.73 -17.91
CA ALA A 163 -4.57 9.83 -19.06
C ALA A 163 -5.43 8.57 -18.93
N TYR A 164 -5.46 7.93 -17.74
CA TYR A 164 -6.32 6.77 -17.50
C TYR A 164 -7.81 7.10 -17.53
N LEU A 165 -8.22 8.28 -17.05
CA LEU A 165 -9.61 8.74 -17.18
C LEU A 165 -10.01 8.93 -18.65
N ILE A 166 -9.14 9.51 -19.47
CA ILE A 166 -9.37 9.69 -20.90
C ILE A 166 -9.46 8.34 -21.61
N ALA A 167 -8.65 7.35 -21.21
CA ALA A 167 -8.68 5.98 -21.72
C ALA A 167 -9.93 5.17 -21.28
N GLY A 168 -10.84 5.76 -20.48
CA GLY A 168 -12.08 5.12 -20.05
C GLY A 168 -12.00 4.29 -18.76
N SER A 169 -10.86 4.28 -18.08
CA SER A 169 -10.71 3.57 -16.80
C SER A 169 -11.44 4.27 -15.66
N ALA A 170 -11.96 3.48 -14.70
CA ALA A 170 -12.36 4.02 -13.41
C ALA A 170 -11.11 4.40 -12.62
N VAL A 171 -11.06 5.61 -12.07
CA VAL A 171 -9.87 6.12 -11.37
C VAL A 171 -10.25 6.67 -10.02
N ASP A 172 -9.47 6.32 -9.00
CA ASP A 172 -9.60 6.89 -7.65
C ASP A 172 -8.23 7.21 -7.05
N ALA A 173 -8.20 8.17 -6.13
CA ALA A 173 -6.99 8.58 -5.42
C ALA A 173 -7.16 8.38 -3.92
N ILE A 174 -6.25 7.63 -3.31
CA ILE A 174 -6.27 7.30 -1.89
C ILE A 174 -5.09 7.96 -1.21
N TRP A 175 -5.39 8.83 -0.25
CA TRP A 175 -4.39 9.65 0.42
C TRP A 175 -3.95 9.06 1.75
N GLY A 176 -2.64 8.99 1.94
CA GLY A 176 -2.04 8.68 3.22
C GLY A 176 -2.47 9.66 4.30
N GLN A 177 -2.55 9.16 5.52
CA GLN A 177 -2.95 9.93 6.70
C GLN A 177 -1.77 10.13 7.64
N GLY A 178 -1.86 11.18 8.49
CA GLY A 178 -0.80 11.55 9.41
C GLY A 178 0.14 12.59 8.81
N ASN A 179 1.15 12.99 9.59
CA ASN A 179 2.10 14.02 9.21
C ASN A 179 3.47 13.42 8.87
N ALA A 180 3.86 12.34 9.55
CA ALA A 180 5.11 11.67 9.33
C ALA A 180 5.06 10.76 8.09
N ARG A 181 6.20 10.58 7.44
CA ARG A 181 6.39 9.66 6.32
C ARG A 181 5.87 8.25 6.65
N LEU A 182 6.27 7.74 7.80
CA LEU A 182 5.86 6.43 8.28
C LEU A 182 4.34 6.33 8.44
N ALA A 183 3.69 7.37 8.97
CA ALA A 183 2.23 7.42 9.11
C ALA A 183 1.52 7.38 7.76
N GLN A 184 2.00 8.15 6.76
CA GLN A 184 1.45 8.15 5.40
C GLN A 184 1.52 6.74 4.77
N MET A 185 2.66 6.08 4.89
CA MET A 185 2.86 4.72 4.33
C MET A 185 1.99 3.68 5.05
N TRP A 186 2.01 3.66 6.39
CA TRP A 186 1.31 2.64 7.16
C TRP A 186 -0.21 2.80 7.15
N SER A 187 -0.72 4.02 7.07
CA SER A 187 -2.16 4.24 6.91
C SER A 187 -2.68 3.69 5.58
N LEU A 188 -1.94 3.91 4.49
CA LEU A 188 -2.27 3.34 3.18
C LEU A 188 -2.13 1.82 3.16
N LEU A 189 -1.09 1.27 3.79
CA LEU A 189 -0.91 -0.18 3.90
C LEU A 189 -2.08 -0.82 4.63
N GLN A 190 -2.43 -0.30 5.81
CA GLN A 190 -3.56 -0.78 6.59
C GLN A 190 -4.87 -0.69 5.82
N PHE A 191 -5.12 0.44 5.16
CA PHE A 191 -6.33 0.64 4.37
C PHE A 191 -6.44 -0.39 3.25
N GLY A 192 -5.34 -0.66 2.54
CA GLY A 192 -5.29 -1.68 1.49
C GLY A 192 -5.55 -3.10 2.00
N ASP A 193 -5.05 -3.44 3.17
CA ASP A 193 -5.32 -4.74 3.79
C ASP A 193 -6.83 -4.90 4.09
N TYR A 194 -7.52 -3.82 4.52
CA TYR A 194 -8.97 -3.83 4.73
C TYR A 194 -9.78 -3.82 3.42
N VAL A 195 -9.29 -3.18 2.37
CA VAL A 195 -9.93 -3.22 1.03
C VAL A 195 -9.88 -4.65 0.46
N ALA A 196 -8.77 -5.35 0.68
CA ALA A 196 -8.58 -6.70 0.17
C ALA A 196 -9.34 -7.79 0.96
N TYR A 197 -9.68 -7.50 2.22
CA TYR A 197 -10.42 -8.40 3.12
C TYR A 197 -11.91 -8.38 2.85
#